data_e211aae481c988644d1b9a37dc38ab32
#
_entry.id   e211aae481c988644d1b9a37dc38ab32
#
_cell.length_a   1.000
_cell.length_b   1.000
_cell.length_c   1.000
_cell.angle_alpha   90.00
_cell.angle_beta   90.00
_cell.angle_gamma   90.00
#
_symmetry.space_group_name_H-M   'P 1'
#
loop_
_entity.id
_entity.type
_entity.pdbx_description
1 polymer ?
#
loop_
_entity_poly.entity_id
_entity_poly.type
_entity_poly.pdbx_seq_one_letter_code
_entity_poly.pdbx_strand_id
1 'polypeptide(L)'
;MFASVLSAAIYGMEVREIQVEADVSDGLPSFAMVGFPSAQVREAQERVRTAFKNNRLCLPPKKVTVNFAPADMKKEGAGFDLPVAAAVLAAAGILEPDLLEGVMIVGEISLNGEIHGVAGVLPRVIRARELGLRFCVIPEENIREGNLVKDMPVFGVKSLNDMIRCLRDPNTYTTAYQEKEKTENKPEIPKVDFADICGQEGARRAAEIAVSGFHNILFIGPPGSGKTMLARRLPTIMPEMTFEESLEITKVYSVAGLLTEKDPLIRQRPFRSPHHTSSPQALAGGGRIPGPGEITLAHRGVLFLDEMPEFSRKSLEILRQPLEDKEIHLSRAAGTYIFPASFMLAAAMNPCPCGFYPDMNRCRCTSGEITHYLGKISQPLLERIDICTEVPAVSFSKMKKKIAGESSAQIRKRVEAVQEIQRERYKKEKFCFNGELDGRKMEKYCVMTGGADKLLEQAYEQFQFSTRAYHKILKTARTIADMESSEKIKEEHICEALAYRAYDKKYWS
;
A
#
# COMPACT_ATOMS: atom_id res chain seq x y z
N MET A 1 -15.20 -34.18 -25.13
CA MET A 1 -14.86 -32.98 -25.93
C MET A 1 -14.03 -32.08 -25.05
N PHE A 2 -12.96 -31.48 -25.56
CA PHE A 2 -12.03 -30.61 -24.83
C PHE A 2 -12.38 -29.14 -25.02
N ALA A 3 -12.25 -28.33 -23.98
CA ALA A 3 -12.31 -26.87 -24.03
C ALA A 3 -11.39 -26.27 -22.98
N SER A 4 -10.93 -25.06 -23.21
CA SER A 4 -10.08 -24.35 -22.25
C SER A 4 -10.44 -22.87 -22.18
N VAL A 5 -10.20 -22.25 -21.04
CA VAL A 5 -10.39 -20.82 -20.80
C VAL A 5 -9.27 -20.27 -19.95
N LEU A 6 -8.89 -19.02 -20.20
CA LEU A 6 -7.88 -18.36 -19.39
C LEU A 6 -8.50 -17.75 -18.13
N SER A 7 -7.85 -17.99 -17.02
CA SER A 7 -8.08 -17.32 -15.74
C SER A 7 -6.74 -16.88 -15.14
N ALA A 8 -6.72 -16.36 -13.94
CA ALA A 8 -5.48 -15.92 -13.30
C ALA A 8 -5.52 -16.09 -11.78
N ALA A 9 -4.38 -16.48 -11.22
CA ALA A 9 -4.11 -16.54 -9.79
C ALA A 9 -3.27 -15.34 -9.34
N ILE A 10 -3.44 -14.92 -8.08
CA ILE A 10 -2.64 -13.85 -7.47
C ILE A 10 -1.62 -14.46 -6.52
N TYR A 11 -0.36 -14.09 -6.72
CA TYR A 11 0.78 -14.45 -5.88
C TYR A 11 1.47 -13.18 -5.35
N GLY A 12 1.09 -12.75 -4.15
CA GLY A 12 1.50 -11.44 -3.67
C GLY A 12 0.87 -10.33 -4.52
N MET A 13 1.70 -9.59 -5.25
CA MET A 13 1.24 -8.60 -6.23
C MET A 13 1.33 -9.09 -7.69
N GLU A 14 1.93 -10.25 -7.90
CA GLU A 14 2.05 -10.84 -9.25
C GLU A 14 0.76 -11.55 -9.65
N VAL A 15 0.42 -11.44 -10.93
CA VAL A 15 -0.67 -12.20 -11.54
C VAL A 15 -0.07 -13.28 -12.43
N ARG A 16 -0.45 -14.53 -12.17
CA ARG A 16 -0.01 -15.68 -12.96
C ARG A 16 -1.20 -16.28 -13.70
N GLU A 17 -1.01 -16.51 -14.96
CA GLU A 17 -2.02 -17.07 -15.86
C GLU A 17 -2.30 -18.52 -15.50
N ILE A 18 -3.57 -18.88 -15.49
CA ILE A 18 -4.04 -20.24 -15.24
C ILE A 18 -4.95 -20.65 -16.38
N GLN A 19 -4.52 -21.64 -17.13
CA GLN A 19 -5.38 -22.27 -18.12
C GLN A 19 -6.29 -23.27 -17.41
N VAL A 20 -7.59 -23.04 -17.47
CA VAL A 20 -8.60 -23.94 -16.93
C VAL A 20 -9.11 -24.79 -18.10
N GLU A 21 -8.73 -26.04 -18.09
CA GLU A 21 -9.05 -27.01 -19.15
C GLU A 21 -10.15 -27.96 -18.66
N ALA A 22 -11.12 -28.25 -19.48
CA ALA A 22 -12.15 -29.24 -19.19
C ALA A 22 -12.26 -30.28 -20.31
N ASP A 23 -12.38 -31.52 -19.91
CA ASP A 23 -12.71 -32.64 -20.81
C ASP A 23 -13.97 -33.37 -20.35
N VAL A 24 -14.91 -33.56 -21.28
CA VAL A 24 -16.12 -34.35 -21.07
C VAL A 24 -16.04 -35.58 -21.98
N SER A 25 -15.81 -36.73 -21.38
CA SER A 25 -15.60 -38.01 -22.06
C SER A 25 -16.59 -39.10 -21.60
N ASP A 26 -16.74 -40.12 -22.43
CA ASP A 26 -17.58 -41.26 -22.05
C ASP A 26 -16.98 -42.06 -20.90
N GLY A 27 -17.82 -42.50 -19.95
CA GLY A 27 -17.41 -43.21 -18.77
C GLY A 27 -18.41 -43.07 -17.61
N LEU A 28 -18.08 -43.66 -16.47
CA LEU A 28 -18.91 -43.50 -15.27
C LEU A 28 -18.99 -42.02 -14.88
N PRO A 29 -20.21 -41.49 -14.61
CA PRO A 29 -20.40 -40.10 -14.20
C PRO A 29 -19.52 -39.73 -13.02
N SER A 30 -18.59 -38.82 -13.25
CA SER A 30 -17.68 -38.35 -12.21
C SER A 30 -17.24 -36.90 -12.54
N PHE A 31 -16.83 -36.17 -11.52
CA PHE A 31 -16.25 -34.85 -11.69
C PHE A 31 -14.93 -34.82 -10.92
N ALA A 32 -13.82 -34.66 -11.61
CA ALA A 32 -12.49 -34.68 -11.02
C ALA A 32 -11.77 -33.33 -11.33
N MET A 33 -11.03 -32.84 -10.34
CA MET A 33 -10.17 -31.64 -10.47
C MET A 33 -8.72 -32.02 -10.22
N VAL A 34 -7.84 -31.68 -11.16
CA VAL A 34 -6.39 -31.93 -11.12
C VAL A 34 -5.60 -30.64 -11.36
N GLY A 35 -4.28 -30.67 -11.29
CA GLY A 35 -3.44 -29.47 -11.47
C GLY A 35 -3.22 -28.66 -10.19
N PHE A 36 -3.15 -29.33 -9.04
CA PHE A 36 -2.84 -28.78 -7.73
C PHE A 36 -3.84 -27.73 -7.19
N PRO A 37 -5.18 -27.98 -7.30
CA PRO A 37 -6.17 -27.11 -6.66
C PRO A 37 -6.12 -27.24 -5.13
N SER A 38 -6.34 -26.12 -4.41
CA SER A 38 -6.56 -26.13 -2.96
C SER A 38 -7.88 -26.83 -2.60
N ALA A 39 -8.13 -27.11 -1.33
CA ALA A 39 -9.41 -27.62 -0.86
C ALA A 39 -10.57 -26.69 -1.28
N GLN A 40 -10.41 -25.38 -1.10
CA GLN A 40 -11.40 -24.38 -1.48
C GLN A 40 -11.73 -24.40 -3.00
N VAL A 41 -10.71 -24.56 -3.85
CA VAL A 41 -10.91 -24.69 -5.30
C VAL A 41 -11.58 -26.02 -5.66
N ARG A 42 -11.29 -27.10 -4.93
CA ARG A 42 -11.97 -28.39 -5.15
C ARG A 42 -13.46 -28.34 -4.81
N GLU A 43 -13.86 -27.54 -3.84
CA GLU A 43 -15.27 -27.31 -3.51
C GLU A 43 -16.06 -26.66 -4.66
N ALA A 44 -15.40 -25.98 -5.59
CA ALA A 44 -16.03 -25.47 -6.82
C ALA A 44 -16.75 -26.57 -7.60
N GLN A 45 -16.29 -27.83 -7.53
CA GLN A 45 -16.95 -28.97 -8.15
C GLN A 45 -18.44 -29.05 -7.73
N GLU A 46 -18.71 -28.99 -6.44
CA GLU A 46 -20.08 -29.11 -5.92
C GLU A 46 -20.89 -27.83 -6.16
N ARG A 47 -20.26 -26.65 -6.05
CA ARG A 47 -20.93 -25.37 -6.35
C ARG A 47 -21.35 -25.31 -7.81
N VAL A 48 -20.44 -25.55 -8.75
CA VAL A 48 -20.71 -25.52 -10.19
C VAL A 48 -21.77 -26.55 -10.58
N ARG A 49 -21.65 -27.81 -10.09
CA ARG A 49 -22.61 -28.87 -10.38
C ARG A 49 -24.02 -28.51 -9.90
N THR A 50 -24.14 -27.99 -8.70
CA THR A 50 -25.42 -27.58 -8.11
C THR A 50 -26.01 -26.38 -8.83
N ALA A 51 -25.17 -25.37 -9.15
CA ALA A 51 -25.58 -24.21 -9.90
C ALA A 51 -26.11 -24.57 -11.30
N PHE A 52 -25.47 -25.49 -12.00
CA PHE A 52 -25.97 -25.98 -13.29
C PHE A 52 -27.36 -26.62 -13.17
N LYS A 53 -27.54 -27.52 -12.19
CA LYS A 53 -28.84 -28.16 -11.91
C LYS A 53 -29.93 -27.11 -11.68
N ASN A 54 -29.65 -26.12 -10.82
CA ASN A 54 -30.62 -25.09 -10.44
C ASN A 54 -30.95 -24.14 -11.60
N ASN A 55 -30.03 -23.96 -12.55
CA ASN A 55 -30.25 -23.13 -13.76
C ASN A 55 -30.70 -23.95 -14.98
N ARG A 56 -31.10 -25.21 -14.81
CA ARG A 56 -31.56 -26.11 -15.88
C ARG A 56 -30.50 -26.33 -16.99
N LEU A 57 -29.22 -26.19 -16.64
CA LEU A 57 -28.10 -26.50 -17.52
C LEU A 57 -27.75 -27.98 -17.29
N CYS A 58 -28.34 -28.86 -18.11
CA CYS A 58 -28.16 -30.31 -17.96
C CYS A 58 -26.78 -30.74 -18.47
N LEU A 59 -25.89 -31.10 -17.56
CA LEU A 59 -24.66 -31.79 -17.95
C LEU A 59 -24.99 -33.23 -18.35
N PRO A 60 -24.41 -33.78 -19.43
CA PRO A 60 -24.54 -35.16 -19.79
C PRO A 60 -23.97 -36.05 -18.63
N PRO A 61 -24.53 -37.28 -18.37
CA PRO A 61 -24.03 -38.20 -17.36
C PRO A 61 -22.71 -38.85 -17.83
N LYS A 62 -21.67 -38.04 -17.96
CA LYS A 62 -20.33 -38.40 -18.46
C LYS A 62 -19.25 -38.09 -17.42
N LYS A 63 -18.03 -38.56 -17.69
CA LYS A 63 -16.85 -38.19 -16.91
C LYS A 63 -16.41 -36.78 -17.25
N VAL A 64 -16.36 -35.91 -16.24
CA VAL A 64 -15.83 -34.54 -16.34
C VAL A 64 -14.49 -34.50 -15.63
N THR A 65 -13.46 -34.02 -16.32
CA THR A 65 -12.14 -33.79 -15.75
C THR A 65 -11.76 -32.33 -15.99
N VAL A 66 -11.45 -31.60 -14.91
CA VAL A 66 -10.96 -30.20 -14.98
C VAL A 66 -9.50 -30.17 -14.55
N ASN A 67 -8.65 -29.61 -15.38
CA ASN A 67 -7.23 -29.41 -15.11
C ASN A 67 -6.89 -27.93 -15.02
N PHE A 68 -6.04 -27.58 -14.04
CA PHE A 68 -5.51 -26.24 -13.88
C PHE A 68 -4.02 -26.20 -14.27
N ALA A 69 -3.70 -25.72 -15.44
CA ALA A 69 -2.32 -25.60 -15.90
C ALA A 69 -1.73 -24.19 -15.63
N PRO A 70 -0.45 -24.10 -15.22
CA PRO A 70 0.49 -25.17 -14.95
C PRO A 70 0.24 -25.85 -13.57
N ALA A 71 0.67 -27.11 -13.41
CA ALA A 71 0.42 -27.89 -12.19
C ALA A 71 1.45 -27.64 -11.07
N ASP A 72 2.51 -26.89 -11.32
CA ASP A 72 3.61 -26.61 -10.38
C ASP A 72 3.24 -25.64 -9.27
N MET A 73 2.15 -24.87 -9.44
CA MET A 73 1.67 -23.89 -8.47
C MET A 73 0.29 -24.26 -7.92
N LYS A 74 0.08 -23.99 -6.62
CA LYS A 74 -1.19 -24.20 -5.96
C LYS A 74 -2.19 -23.12 -6.34
N LYS A 75 -3.41 -23.52 -6.76
CA LYS A 75 -4.51 -22.60 -7.05
C LYS A 75 -5.34 -22.41 -5.80
N GLU A 76 -5.57 -21.13 -5.44
CA GLU A 76 -6.29 -20.77 -4.22
C GLU A 76 -7.36 -19.71 -4.52
N GLY A 77 -8.40 -19.67 -3.68
CA GLY A 77 -9.51 -18.72 -3.79
C GLY A 77 -10.69 -19.23 -4.63
N ALA A 78 -11.86 -18.63 -4.42
CA ALA A 78 -13.11 -19.01 -5.08
C ALA A 78 -13.27 -18.44 -6.50
N GLY A 79 -12.38 -17.56 -6.93
CA GLY A 79 -12.45 -16.93 -8.25
C GLY A 79 -12.33 -17.86 -9.46
N PHE A 80 -12.09 -19.15 -9.22
CA PHE A 80 -12.01 -20.17 -10.27
C PHE A 80 -13.35 -20.86 -10.57
N ASP A 81 -14.40 -20.61 -9.81
CA ASP A 81 -15.70 -21.26 -10.04
C ASP A 81 -16.25 -20.92 -11.43
N LEU A 82 -16.24 -19.64 -11.79
CA LEU A 82 -16.79 -19.16 -13.05
C LEU A 82 -16.00 -19.67 -14.28
N PRO A 83 -14.65 -19.63 -14.32
CA PRO A 83 -13.90 -20.22 -15.42
C PRO A 83 -14.07 -21.75 -15.51
N VAL A 84 -14.18 -22.46 -14.38
CA VAL A 84 -14.51 -23.90 -14.39
C VAL A 84 -15.87 -24.13 -15.04
N ALA A 85 -16.89 -23.34 -14.66
CA ALA A 85 -18.21 -23.44 -15.26
C ALA A 85 -18.18 -23.18 -16.78
N ALA A 86 -17.48 -22.13 -17.22
CA ALA A 86 -17.36 -21.83 -18.65
C ALA A 86 -16.68 -22.95 -19.45
N ALA A 87 -15.54 -23.45 -18.95
CA ALA A 87 -14.82 -24.56 -19.59
C ALA A 87 -15.65 -25.85 -19.67
N VAL A 88 -16.36 -26.19 -18.58
CA VAL A 88 -17.23 -27.39 -18.54
C VAL A 88 -18.42 -27.24 -19.47
N LEU A 89 -19.07 -26.07 -19.56
CA LEU A 89 -20.17 -25.81 -20.48
C LEU A 89 -19.72 -25.94 -21.93
N ALA A 90 -18.54 -25.46 -22.25
CA ALA A 90 -17.96 -25.57 -23.58
C ALA A 90 -17.59 -27.04 -23.92
N ALA A 91 -16.95 -27.75 -22.97
CA ALA A 91 -16.62 -29.17 -23.14
C ALA A 91 -17.87 -30.08 -23.23
N ALA A 92 -18.99 -29.65 -22.63
CA ALA A 92 -20.28 -30.35 -22.74
C ALA A 92 -21.06 -30.03 -24.04
N GLY A 93 -20.57 -29.08 -24.87
CA GLY A 93 -21.23 -28.67 -26.12
C GLY A 93 -22.40 -27.70 -25.92
N ILE A 94 -22.53 -27.08 -24.76
CA ILE A 94 -23.54 -26.04 -24.45
C ILE A 94 -23.07 -24.66 -24.94
N LEU A 95 -21.77 -24.43 -24.90
CA LEU A 95 -21.08 -23.28 -25.47
C LEU A 95 -20.11 -23.73 -26.55
N GLU A 96 -19.88 -22.86 -27.52
CA GLU A 96 -18.86 -23.11 -28.54
C GLU A 96 -17.48 -22.82 -27.94
N PRO A 97 -16.48 -23.71 -28.01
CA PRO A 97 -15.16 -23.52 -27.42
C PRO A 97 -14.44 -22.24 -27.91
N ASP A 98 -14.62 -21.86 -29.16
CA ASP A 98 -14.01 -20.70 -29.82
C ASP A 98 -14.44 -19.36 -29.12
N LEU A 99 -15.59 -19.34 -28.44
CA LEU A 99 -16.05 -18.17 -27.68
C LEU A 99 -15.16 -17.87 -26.51
N LEU A 100 -14.40 -18.85 -25.98
CA LEU A 100 -13.50 -18.71 -24.85
C LEU A 100 -12.10 -18.24 -25.25
N GLU A 101 -11.77 -18.24 -26.56
CA GLU A 101 -10.46 -17.81 -27.02
C GLU A 101 -10.22 -16.30 -26.78
N GLY A 102 -9.08 -15.99 -26.17
CA GLY A 102 -8.71 -14.60 -25.86
C GLY A 102 -9.57 -13.95 -24.77
N VAL A 103 -10.28 -14.73 -23.97
CA VAL A 103 -11.12 -14.23 -22.86
C VAL A 103 -10.53 -14.64 -21.52
N MET A 104 -10.44 -13.69 -20.59
CA MET A 104 -10.14 -13.98 -19.19
C MET A 104 -11.43 -14.01 -18.37
N ILE A 105 -11.67 -15.10 -17.66
CA ILE A 105 -12.86 -15.27 -16.81
C ILE A 105 -12.44 -15.42 -15.34
N VAL A 106 -13.13 -14.68 -14.47
CA VAL A 106 -12.91 -14.75 -13.00
C VAL A 106 -14.25 -14.55 -12.30
N GLY A 107 -14.53 -15.32 -11.26
CA GLY A 107 -15.72 -15.12 -10.42
C GLY A 107 -16.04 -16.31 -9.53
N GLU A 108 -16.73 -16.06 -8.44
CA GLU A 108 -17.27 -17.06 -7.53
C GLU A 108 -18.75 -17.34 -7.88
N ILE A 109 -19.17 -18.61 -7.78
CA ILE A 109 -20.54 -19.02 -8.08
C ILE A 109 -21.21 -19.55 -6.82
N SER A 110 -22.41 -19.04 -6.52
CA SER A 110 -23.27 -19.60 -5.48
C SER A 110 -24.12 -20.79 -6.02
N LEU A 111 -24.72 -21.56 -5.11
CA LEU A 111 -25.50 -22.74 -5.47
C LEU A 111 -26.71 -22.46 -6.35
N ASN A 112 -27.25 -21.24 -6.31
CA ASN A 112 -28.36 -20.80 -7.18
C ASN A 112 -27.88 -20.31 -8.57
N GLY A 113 -26.56 -20.19 -8.77
CA GLY A 113 -25.94 -19.71 -10.03
C GLY A 113 -25.75 -18.21 -10.10
N GLU A 114 -25.93 -17.48 -9.01
CA GLU A 114 -25.51 -16.08 -8.87
C GLU A 114 -24.00 -16.00 -8.80
N ILE A 115 -23.44 -14.90 -9.32
CA ILE A 115 -22.01 -14.64 -9.37
C ILE A 115 -21.67 -13.55 -8.37
N HIS A 116 -20.71 -13.83 -7.49
CA HIS A 116 -20.24 -12.93 -6.45
C HIS A 116 -18.87 -12.36 -6.74
N GLY A 117 -18.64 -11.14 -6.18
CA GLY A 117 -17.38 -10.43 -6.27
C GLY A 117 -16.20 -11.18 -5.68
N VAL A 118 -15.03 -10.98 -6.26
CA VAL A 118 -13.78 -11.60 -5.82
C VAL A 118 -12.70 -10.53 -5.63
N ALA A 119 -11.78 -10.78 -4.71
CA ALA A 119 -10.63 -9.90 -4.50
C ALA A 119 -9.63 -9.99 -5.65
N GLY A 120 -8.95 -8.85 -5.93
CA GLY A 120 -7.85 -8.81 -6.89
C GLY A 120 -8.28 -8.85 -8.36
N VAL A 121 -9.41 -8.28 -8.70
CA VAL A 121 -9.85 -8.18 -10.10
C VAL A 121 -8.99 -7.20 -10.88
N LEU A 122 -8.68 -6.03 -10.33
CA LEU A 122 -7.88 -5.00 -11.00
C LEU A 122 -6.53 -5.52 -11.55
N PRO A 123 -5.67 -6.17 -10.76
CA PRO A 123 -4.41 -6.70 -11.28
C PRO A 123 -4.62 -7.77 -12.37
N ARG A 124 -5.69 -8.57 -12.31
CA ARG A 124 -6.02 -9.56 -13.34
C ARG A 124 -6.43 -8.88 -14.64
N VAL A 125 -7.25 -7.84 -14.60
CA VAL A 125 -7.66 -7.08 -15.80
C VAL A 125 -6.47 -6.33 -16.40
N ILE A 126 -5.56 -5.78 -15.58
CA ILE A 126 -4.29 -5.20 -16.07
C ILE A 126 -3.49 -6.27 -16.82
N ARG A 127 -3.37 -7.47 -16.25
CA ARG A 127 -2.64 -8.57 -16.90
C ARG A 127 -3.30 -9.00 -18.21
N ALA A 128 -4.62 -9.07 -18.25
CA ALA A 128 -5.38 -9.37 -19.48
C ALA A 128 -5.09 -8.37 -20.60
N ARG A 129 -5.01 -7.07 -20.27
CA ARG A 129 -4.61 -6.02 -21.22
C ARG A 129 -3.18 -6.22 -21.72
N GLU A 130 -2.22 -6.51 -20.83
CA GLU A 130 -0.81 -6.78 -21.18
C GLU A 130 -0.67 -7.97 -22.15
N LEU A 131 -1.51 -8.98 -21.99
CA LEU A 131 -1.57 -10.16 -22.85
C LEU A 131 -2.29 -9.90 -24.18
N GLY A 132 -2.90 -8.74 -24.36
CA GLY A 132 -3.66 -8.42 -25.56
C GLY A 132 -4.94 -9.25 -25.73
N LEU A 133 -5.59 -9.64 -24.62
CA LEU A 133 -6.83 -10.42 -24.68
C LEU A 133 -7.98 -9.59 -25.23
N ARG A 134 -9.00 -10.27 -25.74
CA ARG A 134 -10.18 -9.64 -26.35
C ARG A 134 -11.03 -8.89 -25.32
N PHE A 135 -11.33 -9.53 -24.19
CA PHE A 135 -12.10 -8.97 -23.09
C PHE A 135 -11.99 -9.80 -21.82
N CYS A 136 -12.47 -9.24 -20.71
CA CYS A 136 -12.63 -9.94 -19.44
C CYS A 136 -14.09 -10.12 -19.07
N VAL A 137 -14.44 -11.27 -18.49
CA VAL A 137 -15.73 -11.54 -17.85
C VAL A 137 -15.50 -11.65 -16.34
N ILE A 138 -16.10 -10.74 -15.58
CA ILE A 138 -15.92 -10.61 -14.14
C ILE A 138 -17.29 -10.47 -13.44
N PRO A 139 -17.37 -10.62 -12.11
CA PRO A 139 -18.59 -10.32 -11.38
C PRO A 139 -19.03 -8.86 -11.55
N GLU A 140 -20.34 -8.62 -11.61
CA GLU A 140 -20.92 -7.25 -11.69
C GLU A 140 -20.44 -6.36 -10.55
N GLU A 141 -20.30 -6.89 -9.34
CA GLU A 141 -19.79 -6.20 -8.15
C GLU A 141 -18.40 -5.60 -8.36
N ASN A 142 -17.58 -6.22 -9.23
CA ASN A 142 -16.23 -5.76 -9.56
C ASN A 142 -16.15 -4.91 -10.83
N ILE A 143 -17.26 -4.61 -11.51
CA ILE A 143 -17.23 -3.96 -12.83
C ILE A 143 -16.56 -2.57 -12.79
N ARG A 144 -16.81 -1.80 -11.72
CA ARG A 144 -16.17 -0.50 -11.55
C ARG A 144 -14.67 -0.58 -11.36
N GLU A 145 -14.22 -1.60 -10.65
CA GLU A 145 -12.81 -1.91 -10.46
C GLU A 145 -12.15 -2.29 -11.79
N GLY A 146 -12.79 -3.18 -12.57
CA GLY A 146 -12.32 -3.59 -13.88
C GLY A 146 -12.21 -2.44 -14.88
N ASN A 147 -13.18 -1.54 -14.88
CA ASN A 147 -13.25 -0.37 -15.77
C ASN A 147 -12.18 0.71 -15.49
N LEU A 148 -11.42 0.60 -14.40
CA LEU A 148 -10.25 1.47 -14.17
C LEU A 148 -9.15 1.23 -15.19
N VAL A 149 -9.14 0.05 -15.85
CA VAL A 149 -8.16 -0.29 -16.88
C VAL A 149 -8.69 0.18 -18.23
N LYS A 150 -8.17 1.30 -18.71
CA LYS A 150 -8.48 1.80 -20.04
C LYS A 150 -7.98 0.82 -21.12
N ASP A 151 -8.66 0.80 -22.28
CA ASP A 151 -8.33 -0.02 -23.44
C ASP A 151 -8.42 -1.54 -23.22
N MET A 152 -9.19 -1.97 -22.19
CA MET A 152 -9.54 -3.36 -21.96
C MET A 152 -11.05 -3.48 -21.78
N PRO A 153 -11.79 -4.09 -22.71
CA PRO A 153 -13.22 -4.34 -22.53
C PRO A 153 -13.47 -5.29 -21.36
N VAL A 154 -14.38 -4.90 -20.47
CA VAL A 154 -14.73 -5.67 -19.28
C VAL A 154 -16.24 -5.80 -19.19
N PHE A 155 -16.72 -7.03 -19.00
CA PHE A 155 -18.14 -7.33 -18.87
C PHE A 155 -18.46 -7.87 -17.48
N GLY A 156 -19.36 -7.19 -16.77
CA GLY A 156 -19.86 -7.62 -15.48
C GLY A 156 -21.05 -8.56 -15.62
N VAL A 157 -21.02 -9.71 -14.96
CA VAL A 157 -22.10 -10.71 -15.02
C VAL A 157 -22.64 -11.00 -13.61
N LYS A 158 -23.97 -11.18 -13.51
CA LYS A 158 -24.67 -11.48 -12.26
C LYS A 158 -25.02 -12.95 -12.08
N SER A 159 -25.12 -13.67 -13.19
CA SER A 159 -25.55 -15.07 -13.20
C SER A 159 -24.84 -15.86 -14.29
N LEU A 160 -24.89 -17.19 -14.18
CA LEU A 160 -24.42 -18.11 -15.23
C LEU A 160 -25.07 -17.83 -16.59
N ASN A 161 -26.35 -17.50 -16.61
CA ASN A 161 -27.06 -17.16 -17.84
C ASN A 161 -26.55 -15.86 -18.46
N ASP A 162 -26.19 -14.88 -17.64
CA ASP A 162 -25.59 -13.63 -18.12
C ASP A 162 -24.21 -13.90 -18.72
N MET A 163 -23.37 -14.75 -18.08
CA MET A 163 -22.09 -15.16 -18.63
C MET A 163 -22.26 -15.81 -20.01
N ILE A 164 -23.22 -16.74 -20.16
CA ILE A 164 -23.49 -17.41 -21.45
C ILE A 164 -23.91 -16.40 -22.52
N ARG A 165 -24.79 -15.45 -22.19
CA ARG A 165 -25.21 -14.38 -23.11
C ARG A 165 -24.03 -13.49 -23.52
N CYS A 166 -23.25 -13.06 -22.55
CA CYS A 166 -22.06 -12.24 -22.75
C CYS A 166 -21.05 -12.92 -23.69
N LEU A 167 -20.76 -14.21 -23.49
CA LEU A 167 -19.82 -14.96 -24.32
C LEU A 167 -20.34 -15.15 -25.74
N ARG A 168 -21.66 -15.34 -25.92
CA ARG A 168 -22.27 -15.52 -27.28
C ARG A 168 -22.31 -14.22 -28.07
N ASP A 169 -22.60 -13.11 -27.41
CA ASP A 169 -22.69 -11.81 -28.08
C ASP A 169 -22.20 -10.67 -27.18
N PRO A 170 -20.88 -10.51 -27.13
CA PRO A 170 -20.29 -9.42 -26.32
C PRO A 170 -20.69 -8.02 -26.78
N ASN A 171 -21.01 -7.84 -28.07
CA ASN A 171 -21.32 -6.52 -28.65
C ASN A 171 -22.71 -6.03 -28.24
N THR A 172 -23.68 -6.92 -28.08
CA THR A 172 -25.02 -6.57 -27.60
C THR A 172 -25.15 -6.66 -26.07
N TYR A 173 -24.19 -7.31 -25.39
CA TYR A 173 -24.14 -7.39 -23.96
C TYR A 173 -23.60 -6.07 -23.39
N THR A 174 -24.47 -5.11 -23.21
CA THR A 174 -24.15 -3.84 -22.55
C THR A 174 -24.45 -4.00 -21.05
N THR A 175 -23.42 -3.94 -20.22
CA THR A 175 -23.67 -3.74 -18.80
C THR A 175 -24.30 -2.36 -18.63
N ALA A 176 -25.40 -2.26 -17.89
CA ALA A 176 -26.13 -1.01 -17.61
C ALA A 176 -25.27 0.11 -16.99
N TYR A 177 -23.97 -0.14 -16.88
CA TYR A 177 -22.97 0.69 -16.21
C TYR A 177 -22.24 1.69 -17.11
N GLN A 178 -22.22 1.49 -18.44
CA GLN A 178 -21.52 2.41 -19.35
C GLN A 178 -22.15 3.80 -19.46
N GLU A 179 -23.40 3.96 -19.02
CA GLU A 179 -24.15 5.22 -19.19
C GLU A 179 -24.13 6.19 -17.99
N LYS A 180 -23.57 5.81 -16.82
CA LYS A 180 -23.66 6.64 -15.58
C LYS A 180 -22.37 7.27 -15.08
N GLU A 181 -21.23 7.13 -15.74
CA GLU A 181 -19.96 7.72 -15.28
C GLU A 181 -19.72 9.15 -15.78
N LYS A 182 -20.64 10.06 -15.56
CA LYS A 182 -20.37 11.51 -15.60
C LYS A 182 -20.55 12.21 -14.26
N THR A 183 -20.63 11.49 -13.17
CA THR A 183 -20.48 12.11 -11.86
C THR A 183 -18.98 12.13 -11.49
N GLU A 184 -18.33 13.25 -11.79
CA GLU A 184 -17.10 13.64 -11.12
C GLU A 184 -17.37 13.62 -9.62
N ASN A 185 -17.06 12.51 -8.97
CA ASN A 185 -16.96 12.49 -7.52
C ASN A 185 -15.80 13.42 -7.17
N LYS A 186 -16.12 14.66 -6.84
CA LYS A 186 -15.14 15.59 -6.25
C LYS A 186 -14.54 14.88 -5.05
N PRO A 187 -13.21 14.86 -4.94
CA PRO A 187 -12.55 14.24 -3.79
C PRO A 187 -13.18 14.82 -2.52
N GLU A 188 -13.57 13.96 -1.59
CA GLU A 188 -14.04 14.42 -0.28
C GLU A 188 -12.96 15.31 0.32
N ILE A 189 -13.32 16.55 0.63
CA ILE A 189 -12.42 17.49 1.29
C ILE A 189 -12.00 16.84 2.62
N PRO A 190 -10.71 16.72 2.90
CA PRO A 190 -10.26 16.14 4.16
C PRO A 190 -10.90 16.87 5.33
N LYS A 191 -11.53 16.13 6.24
CA LYS A 191 -12.20 16.70 7.44
C LYS A 191 -11.23 17.35 8.43
N VAL A 192 -9.91 17.31 8.16
CA VAL A 192 -8.83 17.80 9.02
C VAL A 192 -7.89 18.72 8.23
N ASP A 193 -7.43 19.80 8.86
CA ASP A 193 -6.53 20.77 8.25
C ASP A 193 -5.36 21.12 9.19
N PHE A 194 -4.20 21.48 8.64
CA PHE A 194 -3.05 21.96 9.42
C PHE A 194 -3.35 23.27 10.16
N ALA A 195 -4.29 24.07 9.67
CA ALA A 195 -4.77 25.28 10.34
C ALA A 195 -5.36 25.01 11.74
N ASP A 196 -5.84 23.77 11.99
CA ASP A 196 -6.36 23.39 13.32
C ASP A 196 -5.26 23.24 14.39
N ILE A 197 -3.98 23.20 13.98
CA ILE A 197 -2.85 23.01 14.89
C ILE A 197 -2.46 24.38 15.46
N CYS A 198 -2.76 24.59 16.73
CA CYS A 198 -2.38 25.81 17.44
C CYS A 198 -0.92 25.74 17.92
N GLY A 199 -0.11 26.72 17.52
CA GLY A 199 1.32 26.76 17.86
C GLY A 199 2.11 25.63 17.19
N GLN A 200 3.07 25.04 17.91
CA GLN A 200 3.88 23.91 17.43
C GLN A 200 4.70 24.22 16.15
N GLU A 201 5.21 25.45 16.03
CA GLU A 201 5.87 25.96 14.81
C GLU A 201 7.03 25.03 14.40
N GLY A 202 7.87 24.58 15.35
CA GLY A 202 8.99 23.67 15.09
C GLY A 202 8.54 22.31 14.58
N ALA A 203 7.50 21.71 15.19
CA ALA A 203 6.96 20.42 14.75
C ALA A 203 6.23 20.53 13.40
N ARG A 204 5.57 21.65 13.13
CA ARG A 204 4.95 21.94 11.81
C ARG A 204 6.02 22.07 10.72
N ARG A 205 7.11 22.80 11.00
CA ARG A 205 8.26 22.92 10.08
C ARG A 205 8.91 21.57 9.82
N ALA A 206 9.14 20.77 10.87
CA ALA A 206 9.66 19.41 10.75
C ALA A 206 8.74 18.52 9.89
N ALA A 207 7.42 18.61 10.05
CA ALA A 207 6.45 17.89 9.25
C ALA A 207 6.47 18.32 7.78
N GLU A 208 6.58 19.61 7.48
CA GLU A 208 6.69 20.14 6.14
C GLU A 208 7.97 19.63 5.44
N ILE A 209 9.13 19.69 6.12
CA ILE A 209 10.40 19.14 5.61
C ILE A 209 10.28 17.63 5.37
N ALA A 210 9.70 16.91 6.34
CA ALA A 210 9.53 15.46 6.23
C ALA A 210 8.70 15.06 5.01
N VAL A 211 7.58 15.73 4.77
CA VAL A 211 6.73 15.46 3.60
C VAL A 211 7.40 15.91 2.31
N SER A 212 8.10 17.05 2.31
CA SER A 212 8.80 17.56 1.11
C SER A 212 9.87 16.61 0.58
N GLY A 213 10.62 15.96 1.49
CA GLY A 213 11.69 15.03 1.10
C GLY A 213 11.32 13.56 1.26
N PHE A 214 10.09 13.24 1.66
CA PHE A 214 9.65 11.88 1.99
C PHE A 214 10.51 11.23 3.09
N HIS A 215 10.82 12.02 4.14
CA HIS A 215 11.64 11.60 5.29
C HIS A 215 10.79 10.95 6.38
N ASN A 216 11.37 9.97 7.06
CA ASN A 216 10.76 9.38 8.26
C ASN A 216 10.86 10.33 9.44
N ILE A 217 9.78 10.49 10.22
CA ILE A 217 9.69 11.46 11.31
C ILE A 217 9.24 10.82 12.64
N LEU A 218 9.87 11.26 13.73
CA LEU A 218 9.51 10.90 15.11
C LEU A 218 9.12 12.15 15.91
N PHE A 219 7.90 12.15 16.41
CA PHE A 219 7.38 13.16 17.33
C PHE A 219 7.56 12.73 18.79
N ILE A 220 8.30 13.49 19.59
CA ILE A 220 8.56 13.22 21.00
C ILE A 220 7.90 14.31 21.85
N GLY A 221 7.12 13.94 22.85
CA GLY A 221 6.51 14.95 23.71
C GLY A 221 5.56 14.37 24.77
N PRO A 222 5.12 15.17 25.74
CA PRO A 222 4.25 14.71 26.81
C PRO A 222 2.88 14.25 26.28
N PRO A 223 2.12 13.47 27.06
CA PRO A 223 0.75 13.13 26.74
C PRO A 223 -0.09 14.38 26.47
N GLY A 224 -0.98 14.34 25.47
CA GLY A 224 -1.86 15.46 25.12
C GLY A 224 -1.18 16.63 24.39
N SER A 225 0.10 16.52 23.97
CA SER A 225 0.79 17.60 23.24
C SER A 225 0.39 17.77 21.77
N GLY A 226 -0.43 16.86 21.23
CA GLY A 226 -0.93 16.95 19.83
C GLY A 226 -0.14 16.13 18.80
N LYS A 227 0.73 15.20 19.21
CA LYS A 227 1.53 14.34 18.31
C LYS A 227 0.68 13.59 17.30
N THR A 228 -0.36 12.89 17.75
CA THR A 228 -1.31 12.16 16.89
C THR A 228 -2.08 13.10 15.97
N MET A 229 -2.38 14.32 16.44
CA MET A 229 -3.05 15.35 15.68
C MET A 229 -2.18 15.85 14.50
N LEU A 230 -0.89 16.06 14.74
CA LEU A 230 0.10 16.39 13.70
C LEU A 230 0.22 15.25 12.67
N ALA A 231 0.43 14.02 13.14
CA ALA A 231 0.61 12.87 12.26
C ALA A 231 -0.59 12.63 11.32
N ARG A 232 -1.83 12.70 11.83
CA ARG A 232 -3.05 12.53 11.04
C ARG A 232 -3.22 13.57 9.93
N ARG A 233 -2.54 14.70 10.03
CA ARG A 233 -2.61 15.78 9.03
C ARG A 233 -1.50 15.69 7.98
N LEU A 234 -0.48 14.85 8.15
CA LEU A 234 0.59 14.68 7.15
C LEU A 234 0.05 14.39 5.74
N PRO A 235 -0.93 13.49 5.53
CA PRO A 235 -1.48 13.27 4.20
C PRO A 235 -2.10 14.51 3.56
N THR A 236 -2.60 15.47 4.35
CA THR A 236 -3.26 16.67 3.83
C THR A 236 -2.29 17.67 3.21
N ILE A 237 -1.02 17.59 3.55
CA ILE A 237 0.05 18.43 2.98
C ILE A 237 0.91 17.69 1.95
N MET A 238 0.66 16.39 1.73
CA MET A 238 1.25 15.65 0.61
C MET A 238 0.63 16.11 -0.71
N PRO A 239 1.37 16.11 -1.81
CA PRO A 239 0.85 16.34 -3.15
C PRO A 239 -0.26 15.37 -3.52
N GLU A 240 -1.16 15.81 -4.36
CA GLU A 240 -2.18 14.94 -4.94
C GLU A 240 -1.52 13.80 -5.72
N MET A 241 -2.18 12.66 -5.73
CA MET A 241 -1.67 11.48 -6.43
C MET A 241 -1.91 11.59 -7.93
N THR A 242 -0.95 11.14 -8.73
CA THR A 242 -1.20 10.90 -10.14
C THR A 242 -2.15 9.71 -10.31
N PHE A 243 -2.71 9.55 -11.51
CA PHE A 243 -3.57 8.38 -11.79
C PHE A 243 -2.81 7.07 -11.64
N GLU A 244 -1.54 7.04 -12.04
CA GLU A 244 -0.67 5.88 -11.92
C GLU A 244 -0.40 5.52 -10.46
N GLU A 245 -0.10 6.51 -9.60
CA GLU A 245 0.05 6.29 -8.15
C GLU A 245 -1.26 5.77 -7.53
N SER A 246 -2.40 6.36 -7.91
CA SER A 246 -3.71 5.92 -7.45
C SER A 246 -4.01 4.48 -7.88
N LEU A 247 -3.66 4.11 -9.10
CA LEU A 247 -3.84 2.76 -9.62
C LEU A 247 -2.94 1.75 -8.91
N GLU A 248 -1.68 2.13 -8.62
CA GLU A 248 -0.73 1.30 -7.87
C GLU A 248 -1.25 0.97 -6.46
N ILE A 249 -1.75 1.97 -5.74
CA ILE A 249 -2.35 1.78 -4.42
C ILE A 249 -3.64 0.95 -4.54
N THR A 250 -4.48 1.25 -5.53
CA THR A 250 -5.73 0.53 -5.75
C THR A 250 -5.48 -0.96 -6.01
N LYS A 251 -4.42 -1.33 -6.72
CA LYS A 251 -4.01 -2.74 -6.91
C LYS A 251 -3.73 -3.43 -5.56
N VAL A 252 -3.05 -2.76 -4.64
CA VAL A 252 -2.79 -3.30 -3.29
C VAL A 252 -4.10 -3.54 -2.54
N TYR A 253 -5.00 -2.56 -2.56
CA TYR A 253 -6.30 -2.66 -1.88
C TYR A 253 -7.24 -3.68 -2.55
N SER A 254 -7.15 -3.84 -3.87
CA SER A 254 -7.83 -4.89 -4.62
C SER A 254 -7.42 -6.28 -4.14
N VAL A 255 -6.11 -6.54 -4.09
CA VAL A 255 -5.56 -7.82 -3.59
C VAL A 255 -5.94 -8.07 -2.13
N ALA A 256 -6.00 -7.02 -1.32
CA ALA A 256 -6.44 -7.11 0.07
C ALA A 256 -7.96 -7.35 0.24
N GLY A 257 -8.76 -7.20 -0.82
CA GLY A 257 -10.22 -7.26 -0.75
C GLY A 257 -10.83 -6.08 0.03
N LEU A 258 -10.18 -4.91 0.00
CA LEU A 258 -10.56 -3.72 0.76
C LEU A 258 -11.15 -2.60 -0.10
N LEU A 259 -11.39 -2.86 -1.39
CA LEU A 259 -12.06 -1.89 -2.25
C LEU A 259 -13.56 -1.85 -1.96
N THR A 260 -14.14 -0.67 -2.12
CA THR A 260 -15.59 -0.49 -2.03
C THR A 260 -16.20 -0.50 -3.44
N GLU A 261 -17.39 -1.08 -3.57
CA GLU A 261 -18.09 -1.10 -4.87
C GLU A 261 -18.40 0.31 -5.40
N LYS A 262 -18.61 1.29 -4.53
CA LYS A 262 -19.06 2.64 -4.93
C LYS A 262 -17.96 3.48 -5.55
N ASP A 263 -16.75 3.43 -5.02
CA ASP A 263 -15.57 4.14 -5.54
C ASP A 263 -14.33 3.26 -5.32
N PRO A 264 -13.97 2.42 -6.31
CA PRO A 264 -12.84 1.52 -6.17
C PRO A 264 -11.49 2.22 -6.31
N LEU A 265 -11.42 3.41 -6.92
CA LEU A 265 -10.16 4.12 -7.09
C LEU A 265 -9.76 4.85 -5.81
N ILE A 266 -8.63 4.47 -5.24
CA ILE A 266 -8.07 5.16 -4.07
C ILE A 266 -7.49 6.51 -4.52
N ARG A 267 -8.18 7.60 -4.16
CA ARG A 267 -7.79 8.98 -4.54
C ARG A 267 -7.05 9.74 -3.44
N GLN A 268 -7.04 9.23 -2.23
CA GLN A 268 -6.35 9.86 -1.10
C GLN A 268 -5.17 9.00 -0.67
N ARG A 269 -4.05 9.66 -0.32
CA ARG A 269 -2.87 8.94 0.19
C ARG A 269 -3.24 8.18 1.45
N PRO A 270 -2.91 6.88 1.52
CA PRO A 270 -3.22 6.04 2.66
C PRO A 270 -2.61 6.59 3.96
N PHE A 271 -3.40 6.55 5.04
CA PHE A 271 -2.92 6.77 6.39
C PHE A 271 -3.27 5.54 7.22
N ARG A 272 -2.26 4.73 7.50
CA ARG A 272 -2.43 3.50 8.28
C ARG A 272 -1.90 3.71 9.69
N SER A 273 -2.71 3.42 10.68
CA SER A 273 -2.36 3.58 12.09
C SER A 273 -2.70 2.29 12.86
N PRO A 274 -1.85 1.26 12.74
CA PRO A 274 -2.06 0.02 13.46
C PRO A 274 -1.95 0.26 14.97
N HIS A 275 -2.76 -0.47 15.75
CA HIS A 275 -2.68 -0.42 17.19
C HIS A 275 -1.38 -1.08 17.68
N HIS A 276 -0.81 -0.65 18.79
CA HIS A 276 0.47 -1.17 19.31
C HIS A 276 0.42 -2.68 19.65
N THR A 277 -0.77 -3.26 19.87
CA THR A 277 -0.96 -4.71 20.06
C THR A 277 -0.92 -5.52 18.76
N SER A 278 -0.78 -4.88 17.61
CA SER A 278 -0.75 -5.56 16.32
C SER A 278 0.41 -6.54 16.23
N SER A 279 0.11 -7.74 15.76
CA SER A 279 1.11 -8.78 15.57
C SER A 279 2.08 -8.44 14.42
N PRO A 280 3.30 -9.01 14.41
CA PRO A 280 4.22 -8.89 13.28
C PRO A 280 3.59 -9.28 11.93
N GLN A 281 2.71 -10.29 11.94
CA GLN A 281 2.00 -10.73 10.74
C GLN A 281 0.93 -9.71 10.28
N ALA A 282 0.25 -9.03 11.19
CA ALA A 282 -0.68 -7.97 10.83
C ALA A 282 0.05 -6.79 10.18
N LEU A 283 1.27 -6.48 10.63
CA LEU A 283 2.08 -5.41 10.08
C LEU A 283 2.65 -5.76 8.69
N ALA A 284 3.38 -6.87 8.58
CA ALA A 284 4.06 -7.24 7.34
C ALA A 284 3.17 -7.95 6.32
N GLY A 285 2.05 -8.48 6.77
CA GLY A 285 1.26 -9.40 5.99
C GLY A 285 1.60 -10.86 6.33
N GLY A 286 0.79 -11.76 5.83
CA GLY A 286 0.94 -13.19 6.12
C GLY A 286 -0.36 -13.93 5.97
N GLY A 287 -0.48 -15.03 6.71
CA GLY A 287 -1.59 -15.96 6.61
C GLY A 287 -1.22 -17.22 5.84
N ARG A 288 -2.19 -18.10 5.63
CA ARG A 288 -2.05 -19.33 4.83
C ARG A 288 -1.82 -18.95 3.35
N ILE A 289 -2.60 -18.01 2.87
CA ILE A 289 -2.37 -17.26 1.61
C ILE A 289 -1.78 -15.94 2.03
N PRO A 290 -0.51 -15.64 1.69
CA PRO A 290 0.09 -14.40 2.07
C PRO A 290 -0.63 -13.21 1.43
N GLY A 291 -1.25 -12.38 2.27
CA GLY A 291 -1.88 -11.13 1.88
C GLY A 291 -1.09 -9.92 2.38
N PRO A 292 -1.38 -8.71 1.84
CA PRO A 292 -0.75 -7.48 2.25
C PRO A 292 -1.09 -7.12 3.70
N GLY A 293 -0.09 -6.66 4.47
CA GLY A 293 -0.27 -6.15 5.82
C GLY A 293 -0.37 -4.62 5.87
N GLU A 294 -0.43 -4.05 7.07
CA GLU A 294 -0.56 -2.61 7.30
C GLU A 294 0.55 -1.78 6.64
N ILE A 295 1.77 -2.34 6.58
CA ILE A 295 2.91 -1.69 5.92
C ILE A 295 2.67 -1.55 4.41
N THR A 296 2.18 -2.61 3.77
CA THR A 296 1.84 -2.59 2.34
C THR A 296 0.62 -1.69 2.08
N LEU A 297 -0.38 -1.72 2.96
CA LEU A 297 -1.55 -0.85 2.87
C LEU A 297 -1.21 0.65 3.05
N ALA A 298 -0.05 0.97 3.66
CA ALA A 298 0.47 2.33 3.76
C ALA A 298 1.28 2.78 2.53
N HIS A 299 1.42 1.93 1.52
CA HIS A 299 2.20 2.23 0.31
C HIS A 299 1.81 3.58 -0.31
N ARG A 300 2.79 4.40 -0.72
CA ARG A 300 2.65 5.78 -1.23
C ARG A 300 1.97 6.76 -0.24
N GLY A 301 1.82 6.37 1.01
CA GLY A 301 1.16 7.13 2.07
C GLY A 301 1.99 7.18 3.35
N VAL A 302 1.31 7.18 4.49
CA VAL A 302 1.88 7.29 5.82
C VAL A 302 1.55 6.06 6.65
N LEU A 303 2.58 5.43 7.22
CA LEU A 303 2.43 4.46 8.31
C LEU A 303 2.68 5.20 9.62
N PHE A 304 1.67 5.32 10.46
CA PHE A 304 1.77 6.00 11.75
C PHE A 304 1.79 5.02 12.90
N LEU A 305 2.85 5.08 13.71
CA LEU A 305 2.99 4.31 14.94
C LEU A 305 2.81 5.22 16.14
N ASP A 306 1.61 5.24 16.71
CA ASP A 306 1.38 5.93 17.96
C ASP A 306 1.91 5.10 19.13
N GLU A 307 2.42 5.77 20.17
CA GLU A 307 3.04 5.09 21.32
C GLU A 307 4.08 4.05 20.89
N MET A 308 4.98 4.41 19.99
CA MET A 308 5.94 3.50 19.35
C MET A 308 6.66 2.55 20.33
N PRO A 309 7.11 2.95 21.53
CA PRO A 309 7.75 2.03 22.50
C PRO A 309 6.82 0.97 23.10
N GLU A 310 5.49 1.07 22.88
CA GLU A 310 4.54 0.06 23.36
C GLU A 310 4.34 -1.10 22.39
N PHE A 311 4.81 -0.96 21.15
CA PHE A 311 4.87 -2.09 20.22
C PHE A 311 5.83 -3.18 20.69
N SER A 312 5.53 -4.44 20.38
CA SER A 312 6.48 -5.51 20.65
C SER A 312 7.78 -5.28 19.86
N ARG A 313 8.92 -5.65 20.44
CA ARG A 313 10.22 -5.54 19.77
C ARG A 313 10.22 -6.25 18.42
N LYS A 314 9.56 -7.41 18.32
CA LYS A 314 9.43 -8.15 17.05
C LYS A 314 8.64 -7.36 15.99
N SER A 315 7.57 -6.67 16.40
CA SER A 315 6.78 -5.81 15.51
C SER A 315 7.57 -4.61 14.99
N LEU A 316 8.43 -4.00 15.82
CA LEU A 316 9.29 -2.89 15.40
C LEU A 316 10.43 -3.34 14.48
N GLU A 317 11.06 -4.49 14.76
CA GLU A 317 12.18 -5.00 13.95
C GLU A 317 11.76 -5.36 12.52
N ILE A 318 10.50 -5.73 12.31
CA ILE A 318 9.96 -6.06 10.97
C ILE A 318 9.96 -4.84 10.02
N LEU A 319 9.94 -3.62 10.56
CA LEU A 319 9.95 -2.38 9.76
C LEU A 319 11.31 -2.11 9.11
N ARG A 320 12.40 -2.74 9.59
CA ARG A 320 13.76 -2.43 9.14
C ARG A 320 13.96 -2.68 7.66
N GLN A 321 13.51 -3.82 7.18
CA GLN A 321 13.64 -4.19 5.77
C GLN A 321 12.81 -3.26 4.87
N PRO A 322 11.49 -3.07 5.06
CA PRO A 322 10.70 -2.23 4.16
C PRO A 322 11.10 -0.75 4.17
N LEU A 323 11.71 -0.26 5.26
CA LEU A 323 12.25 1.10 5.29
C LEU A 323 13.50 1.28 4.41
N GLU A 324 14.28 0.21 4.17
CA GLU A 324 15.44 0.23 3.27
C GLU A 324 15.06 -0.19 1.85
N ASP A 325 14.46 -1.37 1.70
CA ASP A 325 14.24 -2.01 0.40
C ASP A 325 12.97 -1.50 -0.31
N LYS A 326 12.07 -0.80 0.40
CA LYS A 326 10.74 -0.37 -0.09
C LYS A 326 9.84 -1.54 -0.50
N GLU A 327 10.16 -2.74 -0.06
CA GLU A 327 9.44 -3.98 -0.34
C GLU A 327 9.40 -4.87 0.90
N ILE A 328 8.40 -5.73 0.96
CA ILE A 328 8.29 -6.81 1.95
C ILE A 328 8.42 -8.15 1.23
N HIS A 329 9.33 -8.99 1.69
CA HIS A 329 9.52 -10.33 1.19
C HIS A 329 8.99 -11.36 2.19
N LEU A 330 7.93 -12.07 1.84
CA LEU A 330 7.33 -13.13 2.64
C LEU A 330 7.68 -14.50 2.05
N SER A 331 8.68 -15.17 2.61
CA SER A 331 9.06 -16.52 2.19
C SER A 331 8.15 -17.58 2.84
N ARG A 332 7.64 -18.49 2.04
CA ARG A 332 6.82 -19.65 2.43
C ARG A 332 7.29 -20.88 1.66
N ALA A 333 6.86 -22.07 2.07
CA ALA A 333 7.19 -23.30 1.35
C ALA A 333 6.73 -23.28 -0.13
N ALA A 334 5.66 -22.52 -0.43
CA ALA A 334 5.11 -22.37 -1.78
C ALA A 334 5.82 -21.29 -2.63
N GLY A 335 6.80 -20.55 -2.08
CA GLY A 335 7.51 -19.49 -2.80
C GLY A 335 7.71 -18.21 -1.98
N THR A 336 8.31 -17.21 -2.61
CA THR A 336 8.50 -15.88 -2.04
C THR A 336 7.49 -14.92 -2.64
N TYR A 337 6.77 -14.21 -1.77
CA TYR A 337 5.76 -13.22 -2.13
C TYR A 337 6.34 -11.83 -1.87
N ILE A 338 6.27 -10.95 -2.86
CA ILE A 338 6.80 -9.59 -2.77
C ILE A 338 5.63 -8.62 -2.74
N PHE A 339 5.67 -7.68 -1.79
CA PHE A 339 4.68 -6.61 -1.64
C PHE A 339 5.37 -5.25 -1.59
N PRO A 340 4.86 -4.23 -2.29
CA PRO A 340 5.43 -2.89 -2.26
C PRO A 340 5.22 -2.25 -0.89
N ALA A 341 6.22 -1.52 -0.43
CA ALA A 341 6.25 -0.89 0.89
C ALA A 341 6.96 0.47 0.90
N SER A 342 6.76 1.27 -0.15
CA SER A 342 7.25 2.64 -0.19
C SER A 342 6.30 3.55 0.58
N PHE A 343 6.57 3.80 1.85
CA PHE A 343 5.77 4.62 2.74
C PHE A 343 6.65 5.59 3.54
N MET A 344 6.06 6.66 4.03
CA MET A 344 6.66 7.55 5.01
C MET A 344 6.32 7.03 6.42
N LEU A 345 7.33 6.70 7.22
CA LEU A 345 7.12 6.36 8.62
C LEU A 345 6.95 7.64 9.43
N ALA A 346 5.80 7.80 10.08
CA ALA A 346 5.58 8.75 11.14
C ALA A 346 5.42 7.99 12.45
N ALA A 347 6.13 8.39 13.48
CA ALA A 347 6.02 7.77 14.79
C ALA A 347 5.80 8.82 15.88
N ALA A 348 5.13 8.44 16.95
CA ALA A 348 4.96 9.29 18.13
C ALA A 348 5.30 8.51 19.39
N MET A 349 5.95 9.19 20.33
CA MET A 349 6.27 8.61 21.61
C MET A 349 6.28 9.65 22.73
N ASN A 350 6.16 9.18 23.96
CA ASN A 350 6.48 9.98 25.13
C ASN A 350 7.99 9.87 25.43
N PRO A 351 8.60 10.87 26.11
CA PRO A 351 10.03 10.83 26.43
C PRO A 351 10.39 9.82 27.53
N CYS A 352 9.41 9.34 28.29
CA CYS A 352 9.54 8.33 29.34
C CYS A 352 8.16 7.74 29.66
N PRO A 353 8.03 6.72 30.52
CA PRO A 353 6.73 6.13 30.88
C PRO A 353 5.73 7.15 31.46
N CYS A 354 6.15 8.09 32.28
CA CYS A 354 5.27 9.13 32.82
C CYS A 354 5.06 10.31 31.85
N GLY A 355 5.90 10.45 30.83
CA GLY A 355 5.77 11.45 29.75
C GLY A 355 6.38 12.81 30.04
N PHE A 356 7.09 13.02 31.16
CA PHE A 356 7.56 14.34 31.59
C PHE A 356 9.08 14.54 31.61
N TYR A 357 9.88 13.51 31.29
CA TYR A 357 11.34 13.66 31.13
C TYR A 357 11.65 14.67 30.01
N PRO A 358 12.63 15.57 30.13
CA PRO A 358 13.62 15.71 31.20
C PRO A 358 13.21 16.65 32.34
N ASP A 359 11.96 17.08 32.47
CA ASP A 359 11.50 17.94 33.58
C ASP A 359 11.47 17.13 34.88
N MET A 360 12.55 17.19 35.61
CA MET A 360 12.72 16.42 36.88
C MET A 360 11.75 16.85 38.00
N ASN A 361 11.09 18.02 37.87
CA ASN A 361 10.04 18.44 38.84
C ASN A 361 8.74 17.66 38.63
N ARG A 362 8.49 17.18 37.39
CA ARG A 362 7.27 16.47 37.00
C ARG A 362 7.52 14.98 36.75
N CYS A 363 8.72 14.64 36.31
CA CYS A 363 9.10 13.26 36.01
C CYS A 363 9.34 12.48 37.30
N ARG A 364 8.69 11.32 37.42
CA ARG A 364 8.85 10.42 38.60
C ARG A 364 9.57 9.11 38.22
N CYS A 365 10.05 9.01 37.00
CA CYS A 365 10.71 7.80 36.50
C CYS A 365 12.17 7.77 36.98
N THR A 366 12.62 6.61 37.38
CA THR A 366 14.04 6.34 37.63
C THR A 366 14.82 6.30 36.32
N SER A 367 16.14 6.52 36.39
CA SER A 367 17.01 6.42 35.19
C SER A 367 16.90 5.04 34.52
N GLY A 368 16.79 3.96 35.33
CA GLY A 368 16.61 2.61 34.80
C GLY A 368 15.30 2.42 34.01
N GLU A 369 14.20 2.97 34.52
CA GLU A 369 12.90 2.93 33.82
C GLU A 369 12.94 3.71 32.52
N ILE A 370 13.58 4.89 32.49
CA ILE A 370 13.75 5.70 31.28
C ILE A 370 14.58 4.92 30.25
N THR A 371 15.75 4.41 30.65
CA THR A 371 16.64 3.65 29.78
C THR A 371 15.94 2.39 29.21
N HIS A 372 15.20 1.66 30.08
CA HIS A 372 14.45 0.48 29.63
C HIS A 372 13.35 0.85 28.62
N TYR A 373 12.62 1.94 28.87
CA TYR A 373 11.55 2.41 27.98
C TYR A 373 12.08 2.84 26.62
N LEU A 374 13.13 3.66 26.59
CA LEU A 374 13.75 4.14 25.35
C LEU A 374 14.46 3.00 24.61
N GLY A 375 15.05 2.05 25.32
CA GLY A 375 15.73 0.87 24.78
C GLY A 375 14.80 -0.14 24.07
N LYS A 376 13.48 0.00 24.20
CA LYS A 376 12.52 -0.79 23.39
C LYS A 376 12.66 -0.50 21.89
N ILE A 377 13.06 0.72 21.52
CA ILE A 377 13.36 1.11 20.15
C ILE A 377 14.85 0.81 19.91
N SER A 378 15.11 -0.11 18.98
CA SER A 378 16.49 -0.49 18.67
C SER A 378 17.24 0.63 17.94
N GLN A 379 18.54 0.75 18.20
CA GLN A 379 19.39 1.72 17.50
C GLN A 379 19.32 1.60 15.96
N PRO A 380 19.31 0.39 15.37
CA PRO A 380 19.13 0.25 13.92
C PRO A 380 17.81 0.80 13.38
N LEU A 381 16.74 0.80 14.17
CA LEU A 381 15.46 1.40 13.76
C LEU A 381 15.49 2.93 13.87
N LEU A 382 16.08 3.47 14.95
CA LEU A 382 16.31 4.91 15.11
C LEU A 382 17.17 5.47 13.97
N GLU A 383 18.17 4.71 13.54
CA GLU A 383 18.98 5.07 12.37
C GLU A 383 18.21 5.10 11.04
N ARG A 384 16.94 4.73 10.99
CA ARG A 384 16.07 4.84 9.81
C ARG A 384 15.05 5.98 9.91
N ILE A 385 15.04 6.67 11.05
CA ILE A 385 14.23 7.89 11.24
C ILE A 385 15.13 9.10 10.94
N ASP A 386 14.75 9.93 9.99
CA ASP A 386 15.58 11.05 9.53
C ASP A 386 15.40 12.28 10.40
N ILE A 387 14.19 12.56 10.83
CA ILE A 387 13.82 13.77 11.57
C ILE A 387 13.23 13.38 12.92
N CYS A 388 13.84 13.85 14.00
CA CYS A 388 13.27 13.80 15.34
C CYS A 388 12.90 15.21 15.80
N THR A 389 11.69 15.40 16.32
CA THR A 389 11.25 16.72 16.79
C THR A 389 10.45 16.64 18.07
N GLU A 390 10.64 17.62 18.92
CA GLU A 390 9.83 17.75 20.15
C GLU A 390 8.49 18.43 19.84
N VAL A 391 7.45 17.92 20.49
CA VAL A 391 6.11 18.48 20.47
C VAL A 391 5.77 18.91 21.90
N PRO A 392 6.11 20.14 22.33
CA PRO A 392 5.87 20.61 23.68
C PRO A 392 4.39 20.77 23.98
N ALA A 393 4.01 20.78 25.25
CA ALA A 393 2.65 21.10 25.66
C ALA A 393 2.28 22.53 25.24
N VAL A 394 1.10 22.73 24.64
CA VAL A 394 0.62 24.06 24.24
C VAL A 394 0.18 24.84 25.48
N SER A 395 0.68 26.06 25.64
CA SER A 395 0.27 26.93 26.77
C SER A 395 -1.18 27.40 26.59
N PHE A 396 -1.90 27.55 27.70
CA PHE A 396 -3.30 28.01 27.67
C PHE A 396 -3.47 29.34 26.92
N SER A 397 -2.49 30.26 27.05
CA SER A 397 -2.50 31.54 26.34
C SER A 397 -2.47 31.40 24.81
N LYS A 398 -1.70 30.44 24.29
CA LYS A 398 -1.64 30.11 22.86
C LYS A 398 -2.96 29.48 22.38
N MET A 399 -3.57 28.60 23.17
CA MET A 399 -4.86 27.99 22.87
C MET A 399 -6.00 29.04 22.79
N LYS A 400 -6.00 30.01 23.72
CA LYS A 400 -7.03 31.05 23.78
C LYS A 400 -6.96 32.05 22.60
N LYS A 401 -5.77 32.33 22.08
CA LYS A 401 -5.57 33.28 20.99
C LYS A 401 -6.06 32.83 19.62
N LYS A 402 -6.45 31.55 19.44
CA LYS A 402 -6.97 30.96 18.19
C LYS A 402 -6.33 31.58 16.91
N ILE A 403 -5.01 31.81 16.93
CA ILE A 403 -4.31 32.23 15.71
C ILE A 403 -4.39 31.03 14.79
N ALA A 404 -5.23 31.14 13.76
CA ALA A 404 -5.34 30.10 12.74
C ALA A 404 -3.95 29.90 12.13
N GLY A 405 -3.47 28.67 12.15
CA GLY A 405 -2.25 28.30 11.47
C GLY A 405 -2.40 28.40 9.95
N GLU A 406 -1.31 28.23 9.22
CA GLU A 406 -1.38 28.07 7.76
C GLU A 406 -2.22 26.84 7.40
N SER A 407 -3.02 26.97 6.34
CA SER A 407 -3.86 25.87 5.85
C SER A 407 -3.02 24.77 5.18
N SER A 408 -3.53 23.55 5.21
CA SER A 408 -2.93 22.43 4.48
C SER A 408 -2.69 22.77 3.01
N ALA A 409 -3.59 23.49 2.36
CA ALA A 409 -3.46 23.88 0.96
C ALA A 409 -2.27 24.82 0.71
N GLN A 410 -1.98 25.75 1.62
CA GLN A 410 -0.82 26.65 1.52
C GLN A 410 0.49 25.89 1.67
N ILE A 411 0.57 25.00 2.67
CA ILE A 411 1.76 24.16 2.89
C ILE A 411 1.96 23.21 1.70
N ARG A 412 0.89 22.56 1.22
CA ARG A 412 0.93 21.64 0.08
C ARG A 412 1.55 22.30 -1.16
N LYS A 413 1.19 23.53 -1.49
CA LYS A 413 1.78 24.25 -2.63
C LYS A 413 3.30 24.37 -2.53
N ARG A 414 3.83 24.64 -1.32
CA ARG A 414 5.29 24.68 -1.11
C ARG A 414 5.91 23.29 -1.25
N VAL A 415 5.28 22.28 -0.68
CA VAL A 415 5.73 20.88 -0.82
C VAL A 415 5.75 20.44 -2.28
N GLU A 416 4.71 20.76 -3.06
CA GLU A 416 4.61 20.47 -4.49
C GLU A 416 5.77 21.11 -5.27
N ALA A 417 6.07 22.38 -4.99
CA ALA A 417 7.19 23.09 -5.64
C ALA A 417 8.54 22.40 -5.32
N VAL A 418 8.76 22.00 -4.08
CA VAL A 418 9.98 21.30 -3.66
C VAL A 418 10.08 19.93 -4.32
N GLN A 419 9.00 19.18 -4.36
CA GLN A 419 8.99 17.85 -4.99
C GLN A 419 9.17 17.92 -6.51
N GLU A 420 8.72 18.99 -7.16
CA GLU A 420 8.98 19.20 -8.59
C GLU A 420 10.48 19.42 -8.88
N ILE A 421 11.17 20.20 -8.03
CA ILE A 421 12.65 20.34 -8.10
C ILE A 421 13.33 18.96 -7.97
N GLN A 422 12.85 18.12 -7.06
CA GLN A 422 13.41 16.78 -6.85
C GLN A 422 13.12 15.86 -8.05
N ARG A 423 11.90 15.85 -8.59
CA ARG A 423 11.53 15.06 -9.77
C ARG A 423 12.40 15.41 -10.98
N GLU A 424 12.60 16.69 -11.24
CA GLU A 424 13.46 17.11 -12.36
C GLU A 424 14.92 16.71 -12.12
N ARG A 425 15.44 16.88 -10.88
CA ARG A 425 16.79 16.46 -10.48
C ARG A 425 17.00 14.96 -10.65
N TYR A 426 16.02 14.14 -10.28
CA TYR A 426 16.12 12.68 -10.25
C TYR A 426 15.49 11.98 -11.45
N LYS A 427 15.12 12.71 -12.49
CA LYS A 427 14.45 12.18 -13.70
C LYS A 427 15.15 10.97 -14.35
N LYS A 428 16.47 10.84 -14.20
CA LYS A 428 17.28 9.72 -14.71
C LYS A 428 17.54 8.63 -13.67
N GLU A 429 16.99 8.76 -12.48
CA GLU A 429 17.21 7.85 -11.36
C GLU A 429 15.97 6.98 -11.13
N LYS A 430 16.11 5.93 -10.30
CA LYS A 430 15.00 5.04 -9.92
C LYS A 430 14.22 5.52 -8.69
N PHE A 431 14.52 6.69 -8.17
CA PHE A 431 13.91 7.28 -6.99
C PHE A 431 13.53 8.75 -7.28
N CYS A 432 12.64 9.30 -6.45
CA CYS A 432 12.05 10.62 -6.67
C CYS A 432 12.34 11.62 -5.54
N PHE A 433 12.74 11.17 -4.36
CA PHE A 433 12.80 12.01 -3.17
C PHE A 433 14.20 12.05 -2.54
N ASN A 434 14.54 13.17 -1.90
CA ASN A 434 15.81 13.31 -1.17
C ASN A 434 15.97 12.26 -0.07
N GLY A 435 14.89 11.85 0.60
CA GLY A 435 14.90 10.80 1.61
C GLY A 435 15.37 9.44 1.10
N GLU A 436 15.34 9.23 -0.21
CA GLU A 436 15.72 7.97 -0.86
C GLU A 436 17.18 7.94 -1.36
N LEU A 437 17.92 9.07 -1.24
CA LEU A 437 19.32 9.15 -1.64
C LEU A 437 20.18 8.10 -0.93
N ASP A 438 20.99 7.40 -1.69
CA ASP A 438 22.03 6.49 -1.17
C ASP A 438 23.41 7.16 -1.07
N GLY A 439 24.35 6.53 -0.37
CA GLY A 439 25.68 7.09 -0.10
C GLY A 439 26.44 7.55 -1.34
N ARG A 440 26.38 6.81 -2.45
CA ARG A 440 27.09 7.14 -3.69
C ARG A 440 26.49 8.34 -4.42
N LYS A 441 25.21 8.58 -4.28
CA LYS A 441 24.50 9.65 -4.96
C LYS A 441 24.49 10.95 -4.15
N MET A 442 24.79 10.87 -2.85
CA MET A 442 24.90 12.07 -2.01
C MET A 442 26.01 13.02 -2.48
N GLU A 443 27.18 12.51 -2.83
CA GLU A 443 28.28 13.32 -3.35
C GLU A 443 27.86 14.12 -4.59
N LYS A 444 27.05 13.53 -5.45
CA LYS A 444 26.56 14.16 -6.68
C LYS A 444 25.48 15.20 -6.42
N TYR A 445 24.56 14.95 -5.50
CA TYR A 445 23.35 15.75 -5.35
C TYR A 445 23.31 16.64 -4.10
N CYS A 446 24.16 16.36 -3.09
CA CYS A 446 24.26 17.16 -1.88
C CYS A 446 25.50 18.06 -1.90
N VAL A 447 25.65 18.86 -2.96
CA VAL A 447 26.77 19.80 -3.07
C VAL A 447 26.64 20.90 -2.02
N MET A 448 27.70 21.11 -1.23
CA MET A 448 27.74 22.07 -0.12
C MET A 448 28.58 23.32 -0.49
N THR A 449 28.38 24.41 0.27
CA THR A 449 29.32 25.52 0.31
C THR A 449 30.53 25.11 1.19
N GLY A 450 31.66 25.78 1.01
CA GLY A 450 32.85 25.48 1.84
C GLY A 450 32.65 25.74 3.33
N GLY A 451 31.74 26.66 3.69
CA GLY A 451 31.38 26.91 5.09
C GLY A 451 30.48 25.80 5.66
N ALA A 452 29.50 25.33 4.87
CA ALA A 452 28.64 24.21 5.25
C ALA A 452 29.42 22.91 5.46
N ASP A 453 30.41 22.64 4.62
CA ASP A 453 31.28 21.49 4.72
C ASP A 453 32.10 21.50 6.02
N LYS A 454 32.79 22.62 6.30
CA LYS A 454 33.51 22.80 7.56
C LYS A 454 32.64 22.68 8.80
N LEU A 455 31.43 23.28 8.76
CA LEU A 455 30.50 23.19 9.86
C LEU A 455 30.05 21.72 10.13
N LEU A 456 29.78 20.98 9.08
CA LEU A 456 29.39 19.58 9.17
C LEU A 456 30.55 18.70 9.65
N GLU A 457 31.80 18.96 9.20
CA GLU A 457 33.01 18.30 9.69
C GLU A 457 33.18 18.51 11.20
N GLN A 458 33.12 19.76 11.67
CA GLN A 458 33.18 20.11 13.11
C GLN A 458 32.08 19.41 13.91
N ALA A 459 30.86 19.41 13.40
CA ALA A 459 29.75 18.74 14.07
C ALA A 459 29.95 17.22 14.11
N TYR A 460 30.47 16.61 13.02
CA TYR A 460 30.75 15.19 12.95
C TYR A 460 31.76 14.75 14.02
N GLU A 461 32.86 15.48 14.17
CA GLU A 461 33.89 15.22 15.18
C GLU A 461 33.39 15.48 16.62
N GLN A 462 32.78 16.63 16.86
CA GLN A 462 32.29 17.01 18.18
C GLN A 462 31.19 16.08 18.68
N PHE A 463 30.30 15.68 17.80
CA PHE A 463 29.15 14.86 18.17
C PHE A 463 29.38 13.36 17.91
N GLN A 464 30.48 12.95 17.37
CA GLN A 464 30.82 11.55 17.06
C GLN A 464 29.69 10.84 16.30
N PHE A 465 29.19 11.47 15.25
CA PHE A 465 28.12 10.91 14.44
C PHE A 465 28.57 9.62 13.71
N SER A 466 27.63 8.66 13.56
CA SER A 466 27.85 7.55 12.65
C SER A 466 27.74 8.01 11.19
N THR A 467 28.32 7.25 10.26
CA THR A 467 28.16 7.51 8.81
C THR A 467 26.70 7.60 8.38
N ARG A 468 25.83 6.83 9.01
CA ARG A 468 24.38 6.88 8.74
C ARG A 468 23.75 8.19 9.23
N ALA A 469 24.15 8.70 10.38
CA ALA A 469 23.69 10.00 10.90
C ALA A 469 24.16 11.13 9.96
N TYR A 470 25.41 11.09 9.51
CA TYR A 470 25.96 12.02 8.51
C TYR A 470 25.09 12.06 7.22
N HIS A 471 24.79 10.89 6.66
CA HIS A 471 23.95 10.79 5.47
C HIS A 471 22.55 11.39 5.67
N LYS A 472 21.95 11.21 6.83
CA LYS A 472 20.62 11.78 7.14
C LYS A 472 20.64 13.28 7.27
N ILE A 473 21.67 13.84 7.93
CA ILE A 473 21.85 15.28 8.01
C ILE A 473 21.91 15.86 6.59
N LEU A 474 22.69 15.26 5.70
CA LEU A 474 22.82 15.70 4.31
C LEU A 474 21.49 15.62 3.53
N LYS A 475 20.75 14.51 3.65
CA LYS A 475 19.43 14.35 3.01
C LYS A 475 18.44 15.42 3.47
N THR A 476 18.38 15.65 4.77
CA THR A 476 17.49 16.64 5.37
C THR A 476 17.92 18.06 4.97
N ALA A 477 19.23 18.37 5.04
CA ALA A 477 19.77 19.66 4.61
C ALA A 477 19.53 19.92 3.11
N ARG A 478 19.60 18.89 2.25
CA ARG A 478 19.25 19.02 0.83
C ARG A 478 17.77 19.38 0.66
N THR A 479 16.89 18.77 1.44
CA THR A 479 15.46 19.12 1.38
C THR A 479 15.19 20.53 1.86
N ILE A 480 15.85 20.97 2.93
CA ILE A 480 15.75 22.36 3.43
C ILE A 480 16.26 23.35 2.37
N ALA A 481 17.39 23.04 1.72
CA ALA A 481 17.93 23.87 0.65
C ALA A 481 16.99 23.92 -0.56
N ASP A 482 16.30 22.83 -0.91
CA ASP A 482 15.29 22.83 -1.98
C ASP A 482 14.07 23.69 -1.60
N MET A 483 13.66 23.71 -0.34
CA MET A 483 12.58 24.58 0.15
C MET A 483 12.92 26.07 0.01
N GLU A 484 14.20 26.40 0.04
CA GLU A 484 14.72 27.76 -0.19
C GLU A 484 15.17 28.02 -1.64
N SER A 485 14.90 27.05 -2.55
CA SER A 485 15.34 27.10 -3.95
C SER A 485 16.85 27.32 -4.10
N SER A 486 17.63 26.83 -3.13
CA SER A 486 19.09 26.95 -3.11
C SER A 486 19.75 25.78 -3.87
N GLU A 487 20.61 26.09 -4.83
CA GLU A 487 21.34 25.07 -5.59
C GLU A 487 22.30 24.28 -4.70
N LYS A 488 23.02 24.98 -3.79
CA LYS A 488 23.96 24.39 -2.85
C LYS A 488 23.42 24.40 -1.44
N ILE A 489 23.83 23.42 -0.66
CA ILE A 489 23.56 23.38 0.78
C ILE A 489 24.45 24.41 1.47
N LYS A 490 23.86 25.33 2.23
CA LYS A 490 24.54 26.37 3.00
C LYS A 490 24.61 25.99 4.47
N GLU A 491 25.34 26.79 5.26
CA GLU A 491 25.51 26.62 6.71
C GLU A 491 24.17 26.60 7.47
N GLU A 492 23.25 27.48 7.11
CA GLU A 492 21.91 27.57 7.72
C GLU A 492 21.12 26.27 7.54
N HIS A 493 21.21 25.61 6.39
CA HIS A 493 20.53 24.33 6.12
C HIS A 493 21.12 23.20 6.96
N ILE A 494 22.45 23.18 7.14
CA ILE A 494 23.12 22.21 8.03
C ILE A 494 22.73 22.45 9.47
N CYS A 495 22.70 23.72 9.96
CA CYS A 495 22.27 24.04 11.31
C CYS A 495 20.85 23.54 11.61
N GLU A 496 19.90 23.78 10.70
CA GLU A 496 18.52 23.30 10.87
C GLU A 496 18.48 21.77 10.87
N ALA A 497 19.18 21.09 9.95
CA ALA A 497 19.22 19.62 9.89
C ALA A 497 19.86 19.00 11.14
N LEU A 498 20.92 19.61 11.68
CA LEU A 498 21.55 19.18 12.92
C LEU A 498 20.61 19.27 14.12
N ALA A 499 19.77 20.31 14.19
CA ALA A 499 18.81 20.47 15.28
C ALA A 499 17.84 19.26 15.37
N TYR A 500 17.46 18.65 14.26
CA TYR A 500 16.61 17.45 14.26
C TYR A 500 17.33 16.17 14.71
N ARG A 501 18.67 16.18 14.76
CA ARG A 501 19.48 15.05 15.26
C ARG A 501 19.95 15.23 16.70
N ALA A 502 19.89 16.44 17.23
CA ALA A 502 20.27 16.73 18.62
C ALA A 502 19.43 15.92 19.64
N TYR A 503 18.20 15.54 19.27
CA TYR A 503 17.30 14.76 20.11
C TYR A 503 17.76 13.31 20.30
N ASP A 504 18.52 12.73 19.36
CA ASP A 504 19.07 11.39 19.52
C ASP A 504 19.98 11.32 20.74
N LYS A 505 20.87 12.32 20.90
CA LYS A 505 21.74 12.40 22.08
C LYS A 505 20.99 12.75 23.36
N LYS A 506 19.96 13.57 23.27
CA LYS A 506 19.16 13.95 24.41
C LYS A 506 18.44 12.78 25.09
N TYR A 507 18.00 11.80 24.30
CA TYR A 507 17.16 10.70 24.77
C TYR A 507 17.86 9.34 24.76
N TRP A 508 18.83 9.08 23.87
CA TRP A 508 19.47 7.77 23.69
C TRP A 508 21.00 7.76 23.92
N SER A 509 21.57 8.84 24.46
CA SER A 509 22.99 8.87 24.88
C SER A 509 23.21 8.34 26.29
#